data_ef1972db51120d6259ea936cbd253267
#
_entry.id   ef1972db51120d6259ea936cbd253267
#
_cell.length_a   1.000
_cell.length_b   1.000
_cell.length_c   1.000
_cell.angle_alpha   90.00
_cell.angle_beta   90.00
_cell.angle_gamma   90.00
#
_symmetry.space_group_name_H-M   'P 1'
#
loop_
_entity.id
_entity.type
_entity.pdbx_description
1 polymer ?
#
loop_
_entity_poly.entity_id
_entity_poly.type
_entity_poly.pdbx_seq_one_letter_code
_entity_poly.pdbx_strand_id
1 'polypeptide(L)'
;MIHAHRPRVLFCSNAYPPRFIGGAELIVEKHARMLRRLGYEAAVFAGEGQEAWGPHHALRRDHYNDVPVWRIQLNHEDFANTGVNFVNRPVEQRFEEVLDDFRPTVVHCHNLIGLSVQLLHLAKRRGLRTGLTLHDHWMYCPRNTLVT
;
A
#
# COMPACT_ATOMS: atom_id res chain seq x y z
N MET A 1 14.32 -32.08 4.23
CA MET A 1 14.53 -30.81 3.49
C MET A 1 13.49 -29.78 4.00
N ILE A 2 13.95 -28.74 4.66
CA ILE A 2 13.08 -27.65 5.09
C ILE A 2 12.75 -26.88 3.79
N HIS A 3 11.53 -27.05 3.27
CA HIS A 3 11.02 -26.14 2.25
C HIS A 3 10.87 -24.76 2.92
N ALA A 4 11.90 -23.94 2.84
CA ALA A 4 11.81 -22.56 3.25
C ALA A 4 10.69 -21.92 2.40
N HIS A 5 9.52 -21.73 3.01
CA HIS A 5 8.44 -21.01 2.37
C HIS A 5 8.97 -19.66 1.88
N ARG A 6 8.96 -19.45 0.56
CA ARG A 6 9.39 -18.17 -0.01
C ARG A 6 8.56 -17.04 0.60
N PRO A 7 9.18 -15.93 0.96
CA PRO A 7 8.44 -14.80 1.50
C PRO A 7 7.30 -14.36 0.58
N ARG A 8 6.17 -14.03 1.18
CA ARG A 8 5.02 -13.41 0.52
C ARG A 8 5.03 -11.92 0.86
N VAL A 9 5.22 -11.07 -0.13
CA VAL A 9 5.43 -9.63 0.09
C VAL A 9 4.18 -8.85 -0.33
N LEU A 10 3.59 -8.12 0.60
CA LEU A 10 2.53 -7.15 0.32
C LEU A 10 3.14 -5.74 0.32
N PHE A 11 3.14 -5.08 -0.82
CA PHE A 11 3.47 -3.68 -0.92
C PHE A 11 2.24 -2.82 -0.62
N CYS A 12 2.43 -1.68 0.05
CA CYS A 12 1.39 -0.68 0.28
C CYS A 12 1.83 0.64 -0.33
N SER A 13 0.96 1.27 -1.12
CA SER A 13 1.24 2.55 -1.78
C SER A 13 -0.03 3.38 -1.92
N ASN A 14 0.10 4.70 -1.83
CA ASN A 14 -1.02 5.64 -1.98
C ASN A 14 -1.70 5.58 -3.36
N ALA A 15 -0.98 5.13 -4.39
CA ALA A 15 -1.50 4.85 -5.73
C ALA A 15 -0.71 3.71 -6.38
N TYR A 16 -1.22 3.17 -7.48
CA TYR A 16 -0.55 2.11 -8.25
C TYR A 16 -1.03 2.13 -9.70
N PRO A 17 -0.15 1.83 -10.68
CA PRO A 17 -0.54 1.80 -12.09
C PRO A 17 -1.81 0.96 -12.38
N PRO A 18 -2.56 1.27 -13.46
CA PRO A 18 -2.26 2.24 -14.52
C PRO A 18 -2.40 3.70 -14.12
N ARG A 19 -2.99 4.00 -12.96
CA ARG A 19 -3.17 5.35 -12.43
C ARG A 19 -2.13 5.60 -11.34
N PHE A 20 -1.27 6.58 -11.55
CA PHE A 20 -0.20 6.93 -10.62
C PHE A 20 0.06 8.44 -10.65
N ILE A 21 0.71 8.94 -9.61
CA ILE A 21 0.99 10.37 -9.42
C ILE A 21 2.44 10.67 -9.85
N GLY A 22 3.37 9.75 -9.57
CA GLY A 22 4.78 10.00 -9.83
C GLY A 22 5.67 8.75 -9.82
N GLY A 23 6.93 8.96 -9.52
CA GLY A 23 7.95 7.91 -9.59
C GLY A 23 7.86 6.84 -8.49
N ALA A 24 7.32 7.21 -7.32
CA ALA A 24 7.22 6.29 -6.17
C ALA A 24 6.39 5.04 -6.52
N GLU A 25 5.24 5.24 -7.17
CA GLU A 25 4.33 4.16 -7.56
C GLU A 25 4.94 3.26 -8.62
N LEU A 26 5.75 3.83 -9.54
CA LEU A 26 6.48 3.06 -10.54
C LEU A 26 7.60 2.21 -9.92
N ILE A 27 8.21 2.67 -8.83
CA ILE A 27 9.19 1.88 -8.06
C ILE A 27 8.49 0.68 -7.40
N VAL A 28 7.31 0.87 -6.82
CA VAL A 28 6.53 -0.24 -6.25
C VAL A 28 6.19 -1.26 -7.33
N GLU A 29 5.73 -0.82 -8.50
CA GLU A 29 5.42 -1.70 -9.64
C GLU A 29 6.65 -2.52 -10.05
N LYS A 30 7.79 -1.87 -10.24
CA LYS A 30 9.04 -2.55 -10.62
C LYS A 30 9.47 -3.58 -9.59
N HIS A 31 9.39 -3.24 -8.30
CA HIS A 31 9.76 -4.15 -7.22
C HIS A 31 8.81 -5.36 -7.15
N ALA A 32 7.51 -5.14 -7.20
CA ALA A 32 6.52 -6.22 -7.16
C ALA A 32 6.70 -7.18 -8.35
N ARG A 33 6.84 -6.65 -9.55
CA ARG A 33 7.08 -7.44 -10.76
C ARG A 33 8.42 -8.18 -10.72
N MET A 34 9.49 -7.52 -10.25
CA MET A 34 10.81 -8.17 -10.11
C MET A 34 10.75 -9.35 -9.15
N LEU A 35 10.14 -9.18 -7.97
CA LEU A 35 9.99 -10.28 -7.01
C LEU A 35 9.22 -11.46 -7.61
N ARG A 36 8.14 -11.20 -8.34
CA ARG A 36 7.39 -12.27 -9.02
C ARG A 36 8.22 -13.00 -10.07
N ARG A 37 9.03 -12.29 -10.87
CA ARG A 37 9.98 -12.90 -11.83
C ARG A 37 11.02 -13.77 -11.14
N LEU A 38 11.43 -13.42 -9.92
CA LEU A 38 12.33 -14.22 -9.08
C LEU A 38 11.62 -15.38 -8.35
N GLY A 39 10.32 -15.57 -8.61
CA GLY A 39 9.52 -16.66 -8.05
C GLY A 39 9.03 -16.43 -6.62
N TYR A 40 9.03 -15.19 -6.13
CA TYR A 40 8.36 -14.82 -4.90
C TYR A 40 6.88 -14.50 -5.14
N GLU A 41 6.06 -14.65 -4.12
CA GLU A 41 4.70 -14.12 -4.15
C GLU A 41 4.74 -12.65 -3.75
N ALA A 42 4.27 -11.78 -4.64
CA ALA A 42 4.17 -10.35 -4.39
C ALA A 42 2.81 -9.82 -4.86
N ALA A 43 2.25 -8.92 -4.08
CA ALA A 43 0.97 -8.25 -4.33
C ALA A 43 1.03 -6.81 -3.82
N VAL A 44 0.01 -6.02 -4.15
CA VAL A 44 -0.07 -4.61 -3.78
C VAL A 44 -1.42 -4.29 -3.15
N PHE A 45 -1.41 -3.52 -2.07
CA PHE A 45 -2.55 -2.79 -1.53
C PHE A 45 -2.37 -1.31 -1.87
N ALA A 46 -3.29 -0.73 -2.63
CA ALA A 46 -3.13 0.63 -3.15
C ALA A 46 -4.40 1.47 -3.01
N GLY A 47 -4.21 2.77 -2.77
CA GLY A 47 -5.27 3.76 -2.88
C GLY A 47 -5.63 4.04 -4.35
N GLU A 48 -6.86 4.44 -4.60
CA GLU A 48 -7.32 4.93 -5.89
C GLU A 48 -8.34 6.05 -5.67
N GLY A 49 -7.94 7.29 -5.93
CA GLY A 49 -8.75 8.48 -5.66
C GLY A 49 -9.04 9.36 -6.86
N GLN A 50 -8.50 9.04 -8.06
CA GLN A 50 -8.65 9.89 -9.24
C GLN A 50 -10.03 9.77 -9.90
N GLU A 51 -10.63 8.59 -9.87
CA GLU A 51 -11.98 8.33 -10.37
C GLU A 51 -12.74 7.44 -9.40
N ALA A 52 -14.01 7.77 -9.17
CA ALA A 52 -14.88 6.92 -8.36
C ALA A 52 -15.36 5.73 -9.19
N TRP A 53 -15.09 4.52 -8.71
CA TRP A 53 -15.59 3.28 -9.29
C TRP A 53 -16.53 2.52 -8.33
N GLY A 54 -16.70 3.00 -7.11
CA GLY A 54 -17.54 2.39 -6.08
C GLY A 54 -17.74 3.31 -4.88
N PRO A 55 -18.43 2.82 -3.85
CA PRO A 55 -18.58 3.55 -2.60
C PRO A 55 -17.22 3.92 -1.98
N HIS A 56 -17.18 5.01 -1.21
CA HIS A 56 -16.00 5.43 -0.45
C HIS A 56 -15.49 4.26 0.43
N HIS A 57 -14.21 3.98 0.38
CA HIS A 57 -13.52 2.85 1.01
C HIS A 57 -13.98 1.46 0.54
N ALA A 58 -14.67 1.35 -0.59
CA ALA A 58 -14.87 0.04 -1.23
C ALA A 58 -13.52 -0.59 -1.60
N LEU A 59 -13.44 -1.91 -1.46
CA LEU A 59 -12.25 -2.68 -1.83
C LEU A 59 -12.57 -3.52 -3.07
N ARG A 60 -11.67 -3.49 -4.05
CA ARG A 60 -11.72 -4.40 -5.19
C ARG A 60 -10.37 -5.06 -5.40
N ARG A 61 -10.38 -6.23 -6.02
CA ARG A 61 -9.17 -6.94 -6.45
C ARG A 61 -9.09 -6.97 -7.96
N ASP A 62 -7.94 -6.61 -8.48
CA ASP A 62 -7.61 -6.74 -9.90
C ASP A 62 -6.15 -7.18 -10.10
N HIS A 63 -5.63 -7.03 -11.30
CA HIS A 63 -4.23 -7.33 -11.63
C HIS A 63 -3.67 -6.23 -12.52
N TYR A 64 -2.39 -5.95 -12.34
CA TYR A 64 -1.63 -5.09 -13.25
C TYR A 64 -0.25 -5.71 -13.50
N ASN A 65 0.09 -5.97 -14.77
CA ASN A 65 1.34 -6.65 -15.16
C ASN A 65 1.59 -7.94 -14.34
N ASP A 66 0.58 -8.80 -14.24
CA ASP A 66 0.57 -10.07 -13.49
C ASP A 66 0.72 -9.92 -11.97
N VAL A 67 0.72 -8.71 -11.43
CA VAL A 67 0.75 -8.45 -10.00
C VAL A 67 -0.68 -8.33 -9.48
N PRO A 68 -1.12 -9.14 -8.49
CA PRO A 68 -2.40 -8.95 -7.83
C PRO A 68 -2.43 -7.61 -7.08
N VAL A 69 -3.53 -6.88 -7.21
CA VAL A 69 -3.71 -5.57 -6.59
C VAL A 69 -5.05 -5.51 -5.88
N TRP A 70 -5.04 -5.17 -4.60
CA TRP A 70 -6.22 -4.73 -3.88
C TRP A 70 -6.27 -3.21 -3.90
N ARG A 71 -7.31 -2.65 -4.53
CA ARG A 71 -7.51 -1.20 -4.62
C ARG A 71 -8.61 -0.78 -3.68
N ILE A 72 -8.32 0.25 -2.89
CA ILE A 72 -9.31 0.89 -2.03
C ILE A 72 -9.74 2.22 -2.63
N GLN A 73 -11.06 2.42 -2.73
CA GLN A 73 -11.61 3.69 -3.21
C GLN A 73 -11.38 4.78 -2.18
N LEU A 74 -10.59 5.76 -2.55
CA LEU A 74 -10.38 6.99 -1.79
C LEU A 74 -11.16 8.14 -2.44
N ASN A 75 -11.35 9.24 -1.71
CA ASN A 75 -11.90 10.47 -2.20
C ASN A 75 -11.09 11.67 -1.70
N HIS A 76 -11.52 12.90 -1.99
CA HIS A 76 -10.81 14.11 -1.59
C HIS A 76 -10.67 14.27 -0.07
N GLU A 77 -11.56 13.70 0.73
CA GLU A 77 -11.51 13.79 2.20
C GLU A 77 -10.29 13.06 2.77
N ASP A 78 -9.87 11.96 2.13
CA ASP A 78 -8.68 11.20 2.54
C ASP A 78 -7.38 11.98 2.31
N PHE A 79 -7.41 13.03 1.48
CA PHE A 79 -6.25 13.87 1.18
C PHE A 79 -6.35 15.28 1.78
N ALA A 80 -7.53 15.73 2.13
CA ALA A 80 -7.77 17.09 2.64
C ALA A 80 -7.32 17.27 4.09
N ASN A 81 -7.30 16.19 4.88
CA ASN A 81 -6.95 16.22 6.29
C ASN A 81 -5.70 15.38 6.56
N THR A 82 -4.62 16.03 6.99
CA THR A 82 -3.38 15.32 7.35
C THR A 82 -3.55 14.30 8.48
N GLY A 83 -4.60 14.42 9.32
CA GLY A 83 -4.91 13.46 10.37
C GLY A 83 -5.20 12.05 9.85
N VAL A 84 -5.81 11.91 8.67
CA VAL A 84 -6.10 10.61 8.06
C VAL A 84 -4.82 9.88 7.61
N ASN A 85 -3.72 10.58 7.39
CA ASN A 85 -2.43 9.95 7.12
C ASN A 85 -1.93 9.14 8.34
N PHE A 86 -2.35 9.50 9.54
CA PHE A 86 -1.97 8.82 10.78
C PHE A 86 -3.00 7.80 11.24
N VAL A 87 -4.29 8.08 11.05
CA VAL A 87 -5.39 7.19 11.45
C VAL A 87 -6.51 7.30 10.42
N ASN A 88 -6.75 6.22 9.68
CA ASN A 88 -7.87 6.09 8.75
C ASN A 88 -8.53 4.72 8.98
N ARG A 89 -9.47 4.66 9.93
CA ARG A 89 -10.08 3.42 10.39
C ARG A 89 -10.71 2.58 9.28
N PRO A 90 -11.49 3.15 8.34
CA PRO A 90 -12.04 2.37 7.24
C PRO A 90 -10.96 1.72 6.37
N VAL A 91 -9.87 2.45 6.06
CA VAL A 91 -8.73 1.92 5.29
C VAL A 91 -8.03 0.80 6.07
N GLU A 92 -7.83 1.00 7.37
CA GLU A 92 -7.21 0.02 8.27
C GLU A 92 -8.00 -1.29 8.29
N GLN A 93 -9.35 -1.23 8.37
CA GLN A 93 -10.22 -2.41 8.31
C GLN A 93 -10.07 -3.16 6.97
N ARG A 94 -10.09 -2.44 5.84
CA ARG A 94 -9.89 -3.04 4.51
C ARG A 94 -8.51 -3.66 4.36
N PHE A 95 -7.50 -3.02 4.95
CA PHE A 95 -6.17 -3.60 4.96
C PHE A 95 -6.10 -4.93 5.75
N GLU A 96 -6.80 -5.04 6.87
CA GLU A 96 -6.89 -6.29 7.62
C GLU A 96 -7.54 -7.41 6.80
N GLU A 97 -8.59 -7.10 6.02
CA GLU A 97 -9.19 -8.05 5.06
C GLU A 97 -8.15 -8.55 4.04
N VAL A 98 -7.30 -7.64 3.53
CA VAL A 98 -6.23 -8.01 2.59
C VAL A 98 -5.15 -8.86 3.25
N LEU A 99 -4.79 -8.58 4.51
CA LEU A 99 -3.87 -9.42 5.27
C LEU A 99 -4.42 -10.85 5.45
N ASP A 100 -5.71 -10.99 5.68
CA ASP A 100 -6.36 -12.30 5.84
C ASP A 100 -6.47 -13.06 4.52
N ASP A 101 -6.72 -12.38 3.41
CA ASP A 101 -6.82 -12.96 2.07
C ASP A 101 -5.44 -13.33 1.51
N PHE A 102 -4.50 -12.39 1.47
CA PHE A 102 -3.18 -12.61 0.88
C PHE A 102 -2.22 -13.36 1.80
N ARG A 103 -2.34 -13.22 3.12
CA ARG A 103 -1.45 -13.82 4.15
C ARG A 103 0.03 -13.53 3.89
N PRO A 104 0.45 -12.27 3.85
CA PRO A 104 1.84 -11.92 3.64
C PRO A 104 2.72 -12.37 4.82
N THR A 105 4.01 -12.52 4.58
CA THR A 105 5.04 -12.65 5.62
C THR A 105 5.83 -11.36 5.80
N VAL A 106 5.74 -10.47 4.80
CA VAL A 106 6.38 -9.15 4.80
C VAL A 106 5.37 -8.13 4.29
N VAL A 107 5.25 -7.01 4.96
CA VAL A 107 4.54 -5.81 4.50
C VAL A 107 5.56 -4.70 4.28
N HIS A 108 5.63 -4.19 3.06
CA HIS A 108 6.52 -3.10 2.71
C HIS A 108 5.72 -1.88 2.25
N CYS A 109 5.71 -0.87 3.10
CA CYS A 109 5.00 0.38 2.81
C CYS A 109 5.92 1.37 2.10
N HIS A 110 5.35 2.08 1.15
CA HIS A 110 5.94 3.23 0.49
C HIS A 110 5.24 4.51 0.94
N ASN A 111 4.73 5.31 0.03
CA ASN A 111 3.95 6.49 0.40
C ASN A 111 2.55 6.05 0.89
N LEU A 112 2.13 6.50 2.08
CA LEU A 112 0.85 6.17 2.70
C LEU A 112 -0.11 7.36 2.81
N ILE A 113 0.12 8.43 2.06
CA ILE A 113 -0.79 9.58 2.02
C ILE A 113 -2.20 9.09 1.64
N GLY A 114 -3.20 9.47 2.44
CA GLY A 114 -4.59 9.04 2.29
C GLY A 114 -4.88 7.61 2.78
N LEU A 115 -3.86 6.79 3.05
CA LEU A 115 -4.06 5.43 3.57
C LEU A 115 -4.07 5.38 5.10
N SER A 116 -2.96 5.34 5.75
CA SER A 116 -2.73 5.43 7.19
C SER A 116 -1.37 4.85 7.56
N VAL A 117 -0.61 5.49 8.42
CA VAL A 117 0.62 4.89 8.97
C VAL A 117 0.32 3.72 9.91
N GLN A 118 -0.92 3.59 10.40
CA GLN A 118 -1.33 2.45 11.23
C GLN A 118 -1.23 1.11 10.49
N LEU A 119 -1.17 1.09 9.15
CA LEU A 119 -0.95 -0.14 8.40
C LEU A 119 0.34 -0.86 8.85
N LEU A 120 1.40 -0.10 9.15
CA LEU A 120 2.65 -0.65 9.70
C LEU A 120 2.45 -1.28 11.09
N HIS A 121 1.69 -0.60 11.97
CA HIS A 121 1.40 -1.11 13.30
C HIS A 121 0.50 -2.35 13.26
N LEU A 122 -0.49 -2.37 12.38
CA LEU A 122 -1.37 -3.53 12.17
C LEU A 122 -0.57 -4.76 11.72
N ALA A 123 0.29 -4.59 10.71
CA ALA A 123 1.17 -5.65 10.24
C ALA A 123 2.10 -6.15 11.36
N LYS A 124 2.72 -5.24 12.10
CA LYS A 124 3.63 -5.57 13.20
C LYS A 124 2.92 -6.32 14.33
N ARG A 125 1.70 -5.91 14.72
CA ARG A 125 0.89 -6.63 15.73
C ARG A 125 0.54 -8.05 15.31
N ARG A 126 0.45 -8.33 14.00
CA ARG A 126 0.25 -9.69 13.46
C ARG A 126 1.56 -10.50 13.33
N GLY A 127 2.68 -9.98 13.84
CA GLY A 127 3.98 -10.63 13.78
C GLY A 127 4.64 -10.62 12.41
N LEU A 128 4.16 -9.78 11.48
CA LEU A 128 4.71 -9.67 10.14
C LEU A 128 5.98 -8.82 10.14
N ARG A 129 6.91 -9.14 9.26
CA ARG A 129 8.05 -8.26 8.99
C ARG A 129 7.56 -7.00 8.28
N THR A 130 8.05 -5.85 8.70
CA THR A 130 7.64 -4.56 8.14
C THR A 130 8.82 -3.79 7.61
N GLY A 131 8.62 -3.12 6.49
CA GLY A 131 9.56 -2.18 5.88
C GLY A 131 8.84 -0.90 5.48
N LEU A 132 9.57 0.21 5.45
CA LEU A 132 9.09 1.50 4.99
C LEU A 132 10.14 2.16 4.11
N THR A 133 9.77 2.56 2.90
CA THR A 133 10.59 3.39 2.02
C THR A 133 9.94 4.76 1.89
N LEU A 134 10.66 5.79 2.27
CA LEU A 134 10.24 7.18 2.09
C LEU A 134 10.78 7.69 0.74
N HIS A 135 9.90 8.29 -0.05
CA HIS A 135 10.22 8.90 -1.34
C HIS A 135 10.31 10.42 -1.28
N ASP A 136 9.77 10.99 -0.22
CA ASP A 136 9.73 12.42 0.08
C ASP A 136 9.68 12.64 1.60
N HIS A 137 9.30 13.83 2.02
CA HIS A 137 9.29 14.24 3.42
C HIS A 137 7.92 14.16 4.11
N TRP A 138 6.93 13.47 3.52
CA TRP A 138 5.55 13.47 4.01
C TRP A 138 5.38 13.01 5.47
N MET A 139 6.30 12.22 6.00
CA MET A 139 6.24 11.73 7.39
C MET A 139 6.51 12.81 8.44
N TYR A 140 7.23 13.88 8.08
CA TYR A 140 7.64 14.92 9.02
C TYR A 140 7.55 16.34 8.47
N CYS A 141 7.16 16.51 7.22
CA CYS A 141 6.92 17.82 6.62
C CYS A 141 5.50 17.87 6.03
N PRO A 142 4.62 18.75 6.54
CA PRO A 142 3.26 18.87 6.00
C PRO A 142 3.19 19.25 4.52
N ARG A 143 4.24 19.85 3.98
CA ARG A 143 4.37 20.22 2.56
C ARG A 143 5.11 19.20 1.71
N ASN A 144 5.61 18.12 2.30
CA ASN A 144 6.39 17.05 1.68
C ASN A 144 7.74 17.46 1.08
N THR A 145 8.09 18.75 1.08
CA THR A 145 9.23 19.31 0.33
C THR A 145 10.31 19.95 1.19
N LEU A 146 10.08 20.14 2.49
CA LEU A 146 10.92 20.91 3.41
C LEU A 146 11.14 22.39 3.00
N VAL A 147 10.32 22.90 2.10
CA VAL A 147 10.40 24.32 1.68
C VAL A 147 9.41 25.13 2.50
N THR A 148 9.90 26.25 3.05
CA THR A 148 9.09 27.22 3.84
C THR A 148 8.20 28.08 2.97
#